data_37a255cb75ea2455f043abc8684568b2
#
_entry.id   37a255cb75ea2455f043abc8684568b2
#
_cell.length_a   1.000
_cell.length_b   1.000
_cell.length_c   1.000
_cell.angle_alpha   90.00
_cell.angle_beta   90.00
_cell.angle_gamma   90.00
#
_symmetry.space_group_name_H-M   'P 1'
#
loop_
_entity.id
_entity.type
_entity.pdbx_description
1 polymer ?
#
loop_
_entity_poly.entity_id
_entity_poly.type
_entity_poly.pdbx_seq_one_letter_code
_entity_poly.pdbx_strand_id
1 'polypeptide(L)'
;MRKQRSPWTKKQQFIFGIIEIVVTLIASLTAILIVATKPYVDAEKKVIAIAESKADIKTVTEFDIYHGEATYYGLLGKSGQGEKLAVIVSHDSGEVDIYKQSDGISKSVAKKAAKAYGAKDISYVHLGKYGKTPIWEVKSGTQYYLVDFISGQVIKVEGL
;
A
#
# COMPACT_ATOMS: atom_id res chain seq x y z
N MET A 1 -1.03 40.68 -49.67
CA MET A 1 -1.15 39.59 -48.63
C MET A 1 -2.55 39.60 -48.05
N ARG A 2 -3.39 38.61 -48.36
CA ARG A 2 -4.76 38.46 -47.79
C ARG A 2 -4.59 37.89 -46.36
N LYS A 3 -4.91 38.70 -45.34
CA LYS A 3 -5.05 38.19 -43.96
C LYS A 3 -6.18 37.16 -43.94
N GLN A 4 -5.87 35.88 -43.80
CA GLN A 4 -6.87 34.84 -43.52
C GLN A 4 -7.55 35.18 -42.19
N ARG A 5 -8.83 35.57 -42.24
CA ARG A 5 -9.64 35.80 -41.06
C ARG A 5 -9.98 34.41 -40.49
N SER A 6 -9.59 34.15 -39.23
CA SER A 6 -10.03 32.96 -38.50
C SER A 6 -11.55 32.87 -38.56
N PRO A 7 -12.15 31.68 -38.92
CA PRO A 7 -13.59 31.51 -38.99
C PRO A 7 -14.28 31.60 -37.62
N TRP A 8 -13.52 31.70 -36.54
CA TRP A 8 -13.98 31.62 -35.17
C TRP A 8 -14.13 32.99 -34.53
N THR A 9 -15.24 33.20 -33.79
CA THR A 9 -15.44 34.42 -33.03
C THR A 9 -14.45 34.50 -31.87
N LYS A 10 -14.14 35.74 -31.40
CA LYS A 10 -13.26 35.93 -30.24
C LYS A 10 -13.68 35.15 -29.02
N LYS A 11 -15.01 35.00 -28.76
CA LYS A 11 -15.58 34.22 -27.67
C LYS A 11 -15.26 32.73 -27.82
N GLN A 12 -15.38 32.19 -29.04
CA GLN A 12 -15.03 30.79 -29.31
C GLN A 12 -13.55 30.52 -29.11
N GLN A 13 -12.67 31.42 -29.60
CA GLN A 13 -11.22 31.31 -29.40
C GLN A 13 -10.85 31.32 -27.92
N PHE A 14 -11.50 32.17 -27.11
CA PHE A 14 -11.29 32.22 -25.66
C PHE A 14 -11.74 30.92 -24.97
N ILE A 15 -12.91 30.41 -25.33
CA ILE A 15 -13.42 29.14 -24.77
C ILE A 15 -12.47 27.97 -25.12
N PHE A 16 -12.02 27.88 -26.38
CA PHE A 16 -11.06 26.86 -26.78
C PHE A 16 -9.73 26.97 -26.04
N GLY A 17 -9.22 28.19 -25.84
CA GLY A 17 -8.01 28.40 -25.03
C GLY A 17 -8.17 27.91 -23.60
N ILE A 18 -9.33 28.14 -22.96
CA ILE A 18 -9.60 27.61 -21.62
C ILE A 18 -9.65 26.09 -21.63
N ILE A 19 -10.34 25.47 -22.62
CA ILE A 19 -10.42 24.02 -22.75
C ILE A 19 -9.02 23.42 -22.90
N GLU A 20 -8.18 24.00 -23.75
CA GLU A 20 -6.80 23.54 -23.98
C GLU A 20 -5.97 23.57 -22.68
N ILE A 21 -6.06 24.67 -21.91
CA ILE A 21 -5.40 24.78 -20.61
C ILE A 21 -5.89 23.70 -19.66
N VAL A 22 -7.19 23.49 -19.55
CA VAL A 22 -7.78 22.48 -18.66
C VAL A 22 -7.33 21.07 -19.05
N VAL A 23 -7.37 20.73 -20.33
CA VAL A 23 -6.91 19.44 -20.85
C VAL A 23 -5.42 19.23 -20.55
N THR A 24 -4.60 20.24 -20.75
CA THR A 24 -3.16 20.18 -20.46
C THR A 24 -2.90 19.97 -18.97
N LEU A 25 -3.64 20.66 -18.09
CA LEU A 25 -3.53 20.49 -16.65
C LEU A 25 -3.93 19.06 -16.22
N ILE A 26 -5.03 18.54 -16.75
CA ILE A 26 -5.46 17.16 -16.46
C ILE A 26 -4.42 16.14 -16.93
N ALA A 27 -3.92 16.29 -18.16
CA ALA A 27 -2.90 15.41 -18.71
C ALA A 27 -1.61 15.46 -17.89
N SER A 28 -1.17 16.64 -17.47
CA SER A 28 0.02 16.81 -16.63
C SER A 28 -0.17 16.17 -15.26
N LEU A 29 -1.31 16.38 -14.61
CA LEU A 29 -1.62 15.77 -13.31
C LEU A 29 -1.66 14.25 -13.42
N THR A 30 -2.29 13.70 -14.46
CA THR A 30 -2.34 12.26 -14.72
C THR A 30 -0.93 11.68 -14.92
N ALA A 31 -0.07 12.34 -15.69
CA ALA A 31 1.31 11.93 -15.90
C ALA A 31 2.10 11.90 -14.58
N ILE A 32 1.95 12.93 -13.75
CA ILE A 32 2.59 13.00 -12.42
C ILE A 32 2.12 11.83 -11.54
N LEU A 33 0.82 11.55 -11.50
CA LEU A 33 0.26 10.44 -10.71
C LEU A 33 0.80 9.08 -11.18
N ILE A 34 0.88 8.84 -12.49
CA ILE A 34 1.44 7.59 -13.04
C ILE A 34 2.90 7.43 -12.63
N VAL A 35 3.73 8.48 -12.75
CA VAL A 35 5.15 8.43 -12.37
C VAL A 35 5.30 8.23 -10.86
N ALA A 36 4.51 8.91 -10.05
CA ALA A 36 4.57 8.82 -8.59
C ALA A 36 4.15 7.44 -8.05
N THR A 37 3.19 6.77 -8.71
CA THR A 37 2.71 5.45 -8.27
C THR A 37 3.51 4.28 -8.84
N LYS A 38 4.30 4.50 -9.90
CA LYS A 38 5.08 3.45 -10.56
C LYS A 38 5.98 2.64 -9.63
N PRO A 39 6.77 3.24 -8.71
CA PRO A 39 7.63 2.46 -7.81
C PRO A 39 6.85 1.48 -6.93
N TYR A 40 5.67 1.88 -6.44
CA TYR A 40 4.79 1.03 -5.65
C TYR A 40 4.29 -0.17 -6.47
N VAL A 41 3.78 0.08 -7.67
CA VAL A 41 3.27 -0.97 -8.57
C VAL A 41 4.37 -1.94 -9.00
N ASP A 42 5.58 -1.43 -9.28
CA ASP A 42 6.73 -2.26 -9.66
C ASP A 42 7.21 -3.12 -8.48
N ALA A 43 7.20 -2.59 -7.24
CA ALA A 43 7.50 -3.34 -6.03
C ALA A 43 6.46 -4.44 -5.80
N GLU A 44 5.17 -4.10 -5.86
CA GLU A 44 4.07 -5.04 -5.72
C GLU A 44 4.21 -6.23 -6.68
N LYS A 45 4.41 -5.97 -7.98
CA LYS A 45 4.58 -7.02 -9.00
C LYS A 45 5.74 -7.95 -8.71
N LYS A 46 6.90 -7.40 -8.31
CA LYS A 46 8.10 -8.19 -7.97
C LYS A 46 7.83 -9.08 -6.76
N VAL A 47 7.22 -8.53 -5.74
CA VAL A 47 6.94 -9.24 -4.48
C VAL A 47 5.88 -10.31 -4.68
N ILE A 48 4.85 -10.05 -5.49
CA ILE A 48 3.84 -11.06 -5.88
C ILE A 48 4.52 -12.22 -6.60
N ALA A 49 5.41 -11.97 -7.56
CA ALA A 49 6.13 -13.04 -8.25
C ALA A 49 7.01 -13.90 -7.31
N ILE A 50 7.62 -13.28 -6.30
CA ILE A 50 8.37 -13.99 -5.25
C ILE A 50 7.42 -14.85 -4.41
N ALA A 51 6.29 -14.30 -4.00
CA ALA A 51 5.28 -15.00 -3.19
C ALA A 51 4.62 -16.16 -3.97
N GLU A 52 4.34 -15.98 -5.25
CA GLU A 52 3.88 -17.07 -6.13
C GLU A 52 4.89 -18.21 -6.21
N SER A 53 6.16 -17.88 -6.37
CA SER A 53 7.23 -18.88 -6.50
C SER A 53 7.54 -19.62 -5.20
N LYS A 54 7.52 -18.91 -4.04
CA LYS A 54 7.96 -19.48 -2.76
C LYS A 54 6.84 -19.92 -1.84
N ALA A 55 5.66 -19.31 -1.94
CA ALA A 55 4.51 -19.57 -1.08
C ALA A 55 3.29 -20.13 -1.83
N ASP A 56 3.41 -20.41 -3.14
CA ASP A 56 2.31 -20.87 -4.02
C ASP A 56 1.06 -19.97 -3.95
N ILE A 57 1.24 -18.67 -3.67
CA ILE A 57 0.12 -17.72 -3.69
C ILE A 57 -0.41 -17.59 -5.12
N LYS A 58 -1.70 -17.83 -5.30
CA LYS A 58 -2.40 -17.65 -6.60
C LYS A 58 -3.29 -16.42 -6.63
N THR A 59 -3.72 -15.96 -5.47
CA THR A 59 -4.57 -14.77 -5.38
C THR A 59 -4.07 -13.90 -4.24
N VAL A 60 -3.63 -12.68 -4.55
CA VAL A 60 -3.29 -11.66 -3.56
C VAL A 60 -4.55 -10.85 -3.25
N THR A 61 -4.88 -10.69 -1.99
CA THR A 61 -6.04 -9.92 -1.52
C THR A 61 -5.64 -8.57 -0.92
N GLU A 62 -4.44 -8.49 -0.36
CA GLU A 62 -3.87 -7.27 0.19
C GLU A 62 -2.37 -7.25 -0.04
N PHE A 63 -1.83 -6.05 -0.27
CA PHE A 63 -0.39 -5.76 -0.34
C PHE A 63 -0.10 -4.51 0.49
N ASP A 64 0.82 -4.65 1.43
CA ASP A 64 1.23 -3.58 2.34
C ASP A 64 2.74 -3.36 2.24
N ILE A 65 3.20 -2.13 2.47
CA ILE A 65 4.62 -1.82 2.67
C ILE A 65 4.78 -1.34 4.12
N TYR A 66 5.60 -2.04 4.88
CA TYR A 66 5.97 -1.67 6.23
C TYR A 66 7.37 -1.03 6.23
N HIS A 67 7.47 0.16 6.82
CA HIS A 67 8.72 0.90 6.99
C HIS A 67 9.02 1.06 8.49
N GLY A 68 9.74 0.10 9.05
CA GLY A 68 10.25 0.17 10.43
C GLY A 68 11.77 0.28 10.46
N GLU A 69 12.43 -0.52 11.29
CA GLU A 69 13.91 -0.65 11.32
C GLU A 69 14.46 -1.16 9.98
N ALA A 70 13.66 -1.95 9.27
CA ALA A 70 13.88 -2.38 7.90
C ALA A 70 12.56 -2.30 7.12
N THR A 71 12.63 -2.32 5.80
CA THR A 71 11.45 -2.33 4.94
C THR A 71 11.03 -3.76 4.65
N TYR A 72 9.75 -4.05 4.84
CA TYR A 72 9.12 -5.32 4.52
C TYR A 72 7.88 -5.12 3.66
N TYR A 73 7.65 -6.07 2.78
CA TYR A 73 6.43 -6.18 2.00
C TYR A 73 5.54 -7.26 2.62
N GLY A 74 4.35 -6.87 3.06
CA GLY A 74 3.34 -7.77 3.60
C GLY A 74 2.29 -8.11 2.55
N LEU A 75 1.97 -9.38 2.39
CA LEU A 75 0.89 -9.84 1.50
C LEU A 75 -0.07 -10.73 2.28
N LEU A 76 -1.35 -10.54 2.02
CA LEU A 76 -2.37 -11.54 2.33
C LEU A 76 -2.89 -12.14 1.03
N GLY A 77 -3.09 -13.46 1.04
CA GLY A 77 -3.54 -14.13 -0.16
C GLY A 77 -4.03 -15.54 0.09
N LYS A 78 -4.26 -16.25 -1.02
CA LYS A 78 -4.63 -17.67 -1.02
C LYS A 78 -3.65 -18.45 -1.87
N SER A 79 -3.27 -19.64 -1.38
CA SER A 79 -2.51 -20.62 -2.16
C SER A 79 -3.37 -21.26 -3.26
N GLY A 80 -2.74 -22.03 -4.15
CA GLY A 80 -3.44 -22.85 -5.15
C GLY A 80 -4.41 -23.86 -4.56
N GLN A 81 -4.22 -24.24 -3.29
CA GLN A 81 -5.11 -25.14 -2.53
C GLN A 81 -6.20 -24.39 -1.75
N GLY A 82 -6.28 -23.06 -1.86
CA GLY A 82 -7.26 -22.24 -1.18
C GLY A 82 -6.91 -21.87 0.28
N GLU A 83 -5.72 -22.25 0.76
CA GLU A 83 -5.25 -21.90 2.10
C GLU A 83 -4.95 -20.40 2.19
N LYS A 84 -5.43 -19.75 3.26
CA LYS A 84 -5.18 -18.33 3.50
C LYS A 84 -3.81 -18.12 4.11
N LEU A 85 -2.93 -17.42 3.38
CA LEU A 85 -1.55 -17.15 3.78
C LEU A 85 -1.30 -15.68 4.04
N ALA A 86 -0.42 -15.41 4.99
CA ALA A 86 0.23 -14.12 5.23
C ALA A 86 1.71 -14.30 4.90
N VAL A 87 2.23 -13.51 3.98
CA VAL A 87 3.62 -13.58 3.52
C VAL A 87 4.30 -12.26 3.76
N ILE A 88 5.50 -12.32 4.34
CA ILE A 88 6.34 -11.15 4.58
C ILE A 88 7.64 -11.34 3.81
N VAL A 89 7.97 -10.37 2.96
CA VAL A 89 9.20 -10.38 2.15
C VAL A 89 10.09 -9.23 2.58
N SER A 90 11.34 -9.52 2.93
CA SER A 90 12.33 -8.49 3.23
C SER A 90 12.74 -7.76 1.94
N HIS A 91 12.73 -6.42 1.99
CA HIS A 91 13.16 -5.59 0.85
C HIS A 91 14.64 -5.82 0.52
N ASP A 92 15.49 -5.89 1.53
CA ASP A 92 16.95 -5.90 1.36
C ASP A 92 17.48 -7.28 1.03
N SER A 93 17.01 -8.33 1.75
CA SER A 93 17.52 -9.70 1.57
C SER A 93 16.70 -10.56 0.62
N GLY A 94 15.43 -10.19 0.35
CA GLY A 94 14.49 -11.04 -0.37
C GLY A 94 14.08 -12.31 0.40
N GLU A 95 14.39 -12.36 1.71
CA GLU A 95 13.94 -13.43 2.60
C GLU A 95 12.41 -13.42 2.69
N VAL A 96 11.82 -14.61 2.73
CA VAL A 96 10.36 -14.79 2.74
C VAL A 96 9.95 -15.58 3.95
N ASP A 97 9.12 -14.98 4.78
CA ASP A 97 8.43 -15.66 5.88
C ASP A 97 6.98 -15.95 5.47
N ILE A 98 6.52 -17.16 5.71
CA ILE A 98 5.17 -17.62 5.33
C ILE A 98 4.44 -18.09 6.59
N TYR A 99 3.25 -17.54 6.80
CA TYR A 99 2.38 -17.88 7.91
C TYR A 99 0.99 -18.25 7.38
N LYS A 100 0.30 -19.19 8.05
CA LYS A 100 -1.14 -19.34 7.83
C LYS A 100 -1.86 -18.21 8.54
N GLN A 101 -2.86 -17.60 7.89
CA GLN A 101 -3.66 -16.57 8.56
C GLN A 101 -4.41 -17.08 9.79
N SER A 102 -4.65 -18.42 9.86
CA SER A 102 -5.24 -19.08 11.02
C SER A 102 -4.34 -19.14 12.25
N ASP A 103 -3.02 -19.06 12.07
CA ASP A 103 -2.04 -19.17 13.15
C ASP A 103 -1.81 -17.83 13.85
N GLY A 104 -2.38 -16.76 13.30
CA GLY A 104 -2.28 -15.42 13.82
C GLY A 104 -3.62 -14.73 13.98
N ILE A 105 -3.56 -13.50 14.48
CA ILE A 105 -4.72 -12.64 14.63
C ILE A 105 -5.04 -11.91 13.30
N SER A 106 -6.33 -11.64 13.09
CA SER A 106 -6.75 -10.85 11.94
C SER A 106 -6.45 -9.35 12.12
N LYS A 107 -6.40 -8.63 11.01
CA LYS A 107 -6.32 -7.14 10.96
C LYS A 107 -7.37 -6.46 11.86
N SER A 108 -8.57 -7.04 11.97
CA SER A 108 -9.64 -6.53 12.85
C SER A 108 -9.31 -6.71 14.33
N VAL A 109 -8.71 -7.82 14.71
CA VAL A 109 -8.27 -8.08 16.09
C VAL A 109 -7.11 -7.16 16.46
N ALA A 110 -6.15 -6.96 15.56
CA ALA A 110 -5.04 -6.02 15.77
C ALA A 110 -5.54 -4.58 16.00
N LYS A 111 -6.54 -4.13 15.22
CA LYS A 111 -7.20 -2.83 15.46
C LYS A 111 -7.81 -2.73 16.86
N LYS A 112 -8.48 -3.80 17.34
CA LYS A 112 -9.07 -3.83 18.68
C LYS A 112 -7.99 -3.79 19.76
N ALA A 113 -6.90 -4.53 19.59
CA ALA A 113 -5.77 -4.52 20.50
C ALA A 113 -5.16 -3.10 20.60
N ALA A 114 -4.88 -2.46 19.47
CA ALA A 114 -4.36 -1.09 19.46
C ALA A 114 -5.33 -0.08 20.13
N LYS A 115 -6.65 -0.22 19.90
CA LYS A 115 -7.67 0.63 20.56
C LYS A 115 -7.67 0.45 22.08
N ALA A 116 -7.46 -0.76 22.60
CA ALA A 116 -7.34 -1.01 24.03
C ALA A 116 -6.13 -0.30 24.65
N TYR A 117 -5.10 -0.01 23.84
CA TYR A 117 -3.90 0.76 24.22
C TYR A 117 -3.97 2.25 23.89
N GLY A 118 -5.15 2.76 23.46
CA GLY A 118 -5.38 4.18 23.26
C GLY A 118 -5.45 4.66 21.81
N ALA A 119 -5.31 3.78 20.82
CA ALA A 119 -5.50 4.16 19.43
C ALA A 119 -6.94 4.61 19.19
N LYS A 120 -7.14 5.76 18.53
CA LYS A 120 -8.46 6.35 18.26
C LYS A 120 -8.79 6.26 16.77
N ASP A 121 -8.23 7.17 15.98
CA ASP A 121 -8.48 7.28 14.55
C ASP A 121 -7.42 6.48 13.79
N ILE A 122 -7.76 5.23 13.46
CA ILE A 122 -6.84 4.32 12.80
C ILE A 122 -6.83 4.64 11.30
N SER A 123 -5.66 5.07 10.80
CA SER A 123 -5.45 5.41 9.39
C SER A 123 -5.20 4.19 8.54
N TYR A 124 -4.35 3.26 9.02
CA TYR A 124 -4.05 2.02 8.32
C TYR A 124 -3.60 0.91 9.27
N VAL A 125 -3.54 -0.31 8.74
CA VAL A 125 -2.95 -1.48 9.40
C VAL A 125 -2.15 -2.24 8.36
N HIS A 126 -0.85 -2.35 8.55
CA HIS A 126 0.08 -3.02 7.65
C HIS A 126 0.68 -4.27 8.29
N LEU A 127 0.84 -5.31 7.47
CA LEU A 127 1.58 -6.50 7.86
C LEU A 127 3.08 -6.24 7.67
N GLY A 128 3.88 -6.56 8.68
CA GLY A 128 5.32 -6.36 8.63
C GLY A 128 6.07 -7.23 9.63
N LYS A 129 7.31 -6.87 9.91
CA LYS A 129 8.19 -7.61 10.83
C LYS A 129 8.99 -6.62 11.68
N TYR A 130 9.00 -6.86 12.99
CA TYR A 130 9.83 -6.11 13.94
C TYR A 130 10.84 -7.07 14.57
N GLY A 131 12.13 -6.87 14.27
CA GLY A 131 13.16 -7.85 14.57
C GLY A 131 12.85 -9.20 13.88
N LYS A 132 12.55 -10.23 14.68
CA LYS A 132 12.13 -11.56 14.18
C LYS A 132 10.62 -11.81 14.30
N THR A 133 9.87 -10.88 14.83
CA THR A 133 8.46 -11.06 15.15
C THR A 133 7.58 -10.53 14.01
N PRO A 134 6.68 -11.35 13.43
CA PRO A 134 5.67 -10.87 12.51
C PRO A 134 4.69 -9.98 13.26
N ILE A 135 4.34 -8.83 12.69
CA ILE A 135 3.50 -7.84 13.37
C ILE A 135 2.43 -7.28 12.44
N TRP A 136 1.38 -6.76 13.07
CA TRP A 136 0.52 -5.75 12.51
C TRP A 136 0.95 -4.38 13.04
N GLU A 137 1.37 -3.48 12.15
CA GLU A 137 1.51 -2.07 12.48
C GLU A 137 0.17 -1.37 12.33
N VAL A 138 -0.31 -0.78 13.41
CA VAL A 138 -1.56 0.00 13.42
C VAL A 138 -1.21 1.47 13.62
N LYS A 139 -1.49 2.31 12.62
CA LYS A 139 -1.28 3.76 12.72
C LYS A 139 -2.54 4.47 13.21
N SER A 140 -2.37 5.31 14.25
CA SER A 140 -3.42 6.16 14.78
C SER A 140 -2.86 7.54 15.11
N GLY A 141 -3.26 8.56 14.36
CA GLY A 141 -2.68 9.90 14.45
C GLY A 141 -1.18 9.87 14.16
N THR A 142 -0.37 10.31 15.13
CA THR A 142 1.11 10.28 15.06
C THR A 142 1.72 9.03 15.70
N GLN A 143 0.90 8.12 16.25
CA GLN A 143 1.36 6.92 16.95
C GLN A 143 1.25 5.68 16.08
N TYR A 144 2.18 4.74 16.31
CA TYR A 144 2.25 3.43 15.69
C TYR A 144 2.23 2.38 16.78
N TYR A 145 1.28 1.44 16.69
CA TYR A 145 1.11 0.33 17.62
C TYR A 145 1.56 -0.94 16.92
N LEU A 146 2.63 -1.55 17.40
CA LEU A 146 3.12 -2.83 16.88
C LEU A 146 2.43 -3.95 17.66
N VAL A 147 1.57 -4.68 16.98
CA VAL A 147 0.79 -5.78 17.54
C VAL A 147 1.36 -7.09 17.00
N ASP A 148 1.80 -7.97 17.88
CA ASP A 148 2.31 -9.29 17.51
C ASP A 148 1.24 -10.06 16.72
N PHE A 149 1.63 -10.57 15.56
CA PHE A 149 0.72 -11.26 14.64
C PHE A 149 0.18 -12.56 15.24
N ILE A 150 0.98 -13.28 16.03
CA ILE A 150 0.62 -14.57 16.60
C ILE A 150 -0.20 -14.39 17.88
N SER A 151 0.32 -13.64 18.85
CA SER A 151 -0.28 -13.51 20.17
C SER A 151 -1.37 -12.45 20.28
N GLY A 152 -1.36 -11.45 19.40
CA GLY A 152 -2.24 -10.29 19.48
C GLY A 152 -1.87 -9.26 20.55
N GLN A 153 -0.73 -9.41 21.20
CA GLN A 153 -0.25 -8.47 22.20
C GLN A 153 0.34 -7.22 21.52
N VAL A 154 0.09 -6.05 22.10
CA VAL A 154 0.81 -4.83 21.70
C VAL A 154 2.21 -4.89 22.32
N ILE A 155 3.23 -5.06 21.48
CA ILE A 155 4.63 -5.22 21.90
C ILE A 155 5.38 -3.90 21.95
N LYS A 156 4.91 -2.88 21.22
CA LYS A 156 5.53 -1.56 21.17
C LYS A 156 4.52 -0.50 20.78
N VAL A 157 4.66 0.68 21.34
CA VAL A 157 3.97 1.89 20.89
C VAL A 157 5.04 2.93 20.61
N GLU A 158 5.08 3.44 19.40
CA GLU A 158 5.99 4.47 18.93
C GLU A 158 5.21 5.69 18.50
N GLY A 159 5.78 6.86 18.57
CA GLY A 159 5.17 8.09 18.09
C GLY A 159 5.96 9.31 18.50
N LEU A 160 5.71 10.41 17.79
CA LEU A 160 6.21 11.75 18.09
C LEU A 160 5.31 12.44 19.11
#